data_92c21c91da93270ca7a9fef80a317ef6
#
_entry.id   92c21c91da93270ca7a9fef80a317ef6
#
_cell.length_a   1.000
_cell.length_b   1.000
_cell.length_c   1.000
_cell.angle_alpha   90.00
_cell.angle_beta   90.00
_cell.angle_gamma   90.00
#
_symmetry.space_group_name_H-M   'P 1'
#
loop_
_entity.id
_entity.type
_entity.pdbx_description
1 polymer ?
#
loop_
_entity_poly.entity_id
_entity_poly.type
_entity_poly.pdbx_seq_one_letter_code
_entity_poly.pdbx_strand_id
1 'polypeptide(L)'
;MRTIFYIVGCLLLLGCQKEDALESKIDYVNLYEITDSPEDSVQHLRYELYKNYNVSVYFTDTVGKYFLKNDIYGNPVYRYELLDLNWEFSSNASENREIDYNFITADGRKMNSLRFVRNFVENCAQSLRPLSMLLTDSLLVLEDASVGWQRKTEIHNFRMIAWGEVADLTA
;
A
#
# COMPACT_ATOMS: atom_id res chain seq x y z
N MET A 1 50.96 25.19 -34.32
CA MET A 1 50.44 24.02 -33.55
C MET A 1 49.81 24.39 -32.21
N ARG A 2 50.36 25.32 -31.41
CA ARG A 2 49.76 25.71 -30.10
C ARG A 2 48.36 26.31 -30.21
N THR A 3 48.03 27.08 -31.25
CA THR A 3 46.72 27.70 -31.46
C THR A 3 45.60 26.73 -31.79
N ILE A 4 45.90 25.62 -32.44
CA ILE A 4 44.93 24.54 -32.78
C ILE A 4 44.46 23.82 -31.51
N PHE A 5 45.36 23.62 -30.53
CA PHE A 5 45.02 23.00 -29.26
C PHE A 5 44.03 23.80 -28.42
N TYR A 6 44.13 25.14 -28.45
CA TYR A 6 43.19 26.02 -27.75
C TYR A 6 41.79 26.03 -28.40
N ILE A 7 41.72 25.97 -29.72
CA ILE A 7 40.45 25.93 -30.45
C ILE A 7 39.74 24.58 -30.19
N VAL A 8 40.43 23.46 -30.20
CA VAL A 8 39.84 22.14 -29.89
C VAL A 8 39.43 22.07 -28.42
N GLY A 9 40.17 22.64 -27.48
CA GLY A 9 39.80 22.71 -26.07
C GLY A 9 38.54 23.54 -25.81
N CYS A 10 38.36 24.66 -26.51
CA CYS A 10 37.14 25.48 -26.40
C CYS A 10 35.89 24.80 -27.02
N LEU A 11 36.06 24.02 -28.07
CA LEU A 11 34.93 23.28 -28.70
C LEU A 11 34.40 22.16 -27.82
N LEU A 12 35.26 21.55 -26.97
CA LEU A 12 34.83 20.51 -26.03
C LEU A 12 34.06 21.04 -24.84
N LEU A 13 34.16 22.34 -24.51
CA LEU A 13 33.42 22.95 -23.41
C LEU A 13 32.00 23.41 -23.78
N LEU A 14 31.66 23.44 -25.07
CA LEU A 14 30.34 23.84 -25.55
C LEU A 14 29.34 22.66 -25.61
N GLY A 15 29.79 21.45 -25.32
CA GLY A 15 28.98 20.22 -25.39
C GLY A 15 28.07 19.94 -24.18
N CYS A 16 28.12 20.75 -23.11
CA CYS A 16 27.15 20.65 -22.04
C CYS A 16 25.88 21.46 -22.40
N GLN A 17 25.07 20.95 -23.29
CA GLN A 17 23.66 21.35 -23.31
C GLN A 17 23.05 20.86 -22.00
N LYS A 18 22.42 21.78 -21.25
CA LYS A 18 21.52 21.39 -20.17
C LYS A 18 20.51 20.44 -20.78
N GLU A 19 20.56 19.16 -20.39
CA GLU A 19 19.45 18.28 -20.62
C GLU A 19 18.24 18.96 -20.00
N ASP A 20 17.20 19.17 -20.81
CA ASP A 20 15.92 19.64 -20.30
C ASP A 20 15.52 18.67 -19.18
N ALA A 21 15.17 19.22 -18.02
CA ALA A 21 14.69 18.39 -16.93
C ALA A 21 13.58 17.50 -17.47
N LEU A 22 13.77 16.20 -17.39
CA LEU A 22 12.74 15.24 -17.75
C LEU A 22 11.54 15.54 -16.89
N GLU A 23 10.60 16.31 -17.41
CA GLU A 23 9.30 16.45 -16.78
C GLU A 23 8.65 15.08 -16.76
N SER A 24 8.52 14.52 -15.56
CA SER A 24 7.74 13.31 -15.38
C SER A 24 6.30 13.61 -15.78
N LYS A 25 5.90 13.17 -16.97
CA LYS A 25 4.49 13.22 -17.43
C LYS A 25 3.63 12.14 -16.76
N ILE A 26 4.13 11.52 -15.71
CA ILE A 26 3.38 10.55 -14.94
C ILE A 26 2.59 11.35 -13.91
N ASP A 27 1.29 11.47 -14.11
CA ASP A 27 0.36 11.89 -13.07
C ASP A 27 0.43 10.84 -11.95
N TYR A 28 1.14 11.18 -10.88
CA TYR A 28 1.20 10.34 -9.70
C TYR A 28 -0.17 10.32 -9.04
N VAL A 29 -0.95 9.30 -9.36
CA VAL A 29 -2.18 9.02 -8.61
C VAL A 29 -1.77 8.42 -7.28
N ASN A 30 -2.10 9.09 -6.18
CA ASN A 30 -1.92 8.51 -4.85
C ASN A 30 -3.00 7.46 -4.61
N LEU A 31 -2.70 6.20 -4.88
CA LEU A 31 -3.64 5.08 -4.72
C LEU A 31 -4.00 4.80 -3.25
N TYR A 32 -3.24 5.33 -2.30
CA TYR A 32 -3.49 5.20 -0.86
C TYR A 32 -4.45 6.27 -0.32
N GLU A 33 -4.85 7.23 -1.14
CA GLU A 33 -5.81 8.24 -0.77
C GLU A 33 -7.21 7.64 -0.68
N ILE A 34 -7.84 7.82 0.48
CA ILE A 34 -9.22 7.40 0.71
C ILE A 34 -10.14 8.59 0.44
N THR A 35 -11.01 8.45 -0.56
CA THR A 35 -12.00 9.47 -0.89
C THR A 35 -13.25 9.33 -0.03
N ASP A 36 -13.86 10.46 0.33
CA ASP A 36 -15.09 10.48 1.10
C ASP A 36 -16.31 10.03 0.27
N SER A 37 -17.23 9.32 0.93
CA SER A 37 -18.54 8.99 0.41
C SER A 37 -19.56 9.05 1.55
N PRO A 38 -20.17 10.21 1.82
CA PRO A 38 -21.10 10.39 2.95
C PRO A 38 -22.31 9.46 2.91
N GLU A 39 -22.71 8.98 1.74
CA GLU A 39 -23.81 8.03 1.54
C GLU A 39 -23.48 6.62 2.02
N ASP A 40 -22.17 6.28 2.04
CA ASP A 40 -21.64 4.99 2.50
C ASP A 40 -20.94 5.19 3.85
N SER A 41 -21.60 4.76 4.92
CA SER A 41 -21.07 4.92 6.28
C SER A 41 -19.73 4.21 6.53
N VAL A 42 -19.46 3.09 5.84
CA VAL A 42 -18.21 2.35 5.91
C VAL A 42 -17.10 3.18 5.25
N GLN A 43 -17.38 3.69 4.04
CA GLN A 43 -16.40 4.50 3.30
C GLN A 43 -16.13 5.84 4.00
N HIS A 44 -17.19 6.48 4.54
CA HIS A 44 -17.05 7.73 5.28
C HIS A 44 -16.17 7.56 6.53
N LEU A 45 -16.36 6.48 7.30
CA LEU A 45 -15.53 6.22 8.47
C LEU A 45 -14.07 5.88 8.10
N ARG A 46 -13.85 5.17 6.97
CA ARG A 46 -12.50 4.97 6.42
C ARG A 46 -11.82 6.29 6.08
N TYR A 47 -12.56 7.19 5.44
CA TYR A 47 -12.07 8.54 5.11
C TYR A 47 -11.74 9.35 6.38
N GLU A 48 -12.57 9.31 7.42
CA GLU A 48 -12.26 9.98 8.70
C GLU A 48 -10.97 9.47 9.33
N LEU A 49 -10.75 8.14 9.32
CA LEU A 49 -9.52 7.53 9.82
C LEU A 49 -8.30 8.00 9.03
N TYR A 50 -8.41 8.01 7.71
CA TYR A 50 -7.35 8.51 6.83
C TYR A 50 -7.06 9.98 7.08
N LYS A 51 -8.08 10.83 7.08
CA LYS A 51 -7.96 12.28 7.22
C LYS A 51 -7.40 12.72 8.58
N ASN A 52 -7.90 12.11 9.67
CA ASN A 52 -7.58 12.56 11.02
C ASN A 52 -6.32 11.89 11.59
N TYR A 53 -6.03 10.65 11.18
CA TYR A 53 -4.93 9.86 11.76
C TYR A 53 -3.88 9.43 10.74
N ASN A 54 -4.09 9.70 9.46
CA ASN A 54 -3.23 9.28 8.33
C ASN A 54 -3.07 7.75 8.26
N VAL A 55 -4.15 7.02 8.56
CA VAL A 55 -4.20 5.55 8.51
C VAL A 55 -5.19 5.11 7.45
N SER A 56 -4.71 4.46 6.39
CA SER A 56 -5.56 3.91 5.34
C SER A 56 -6.02 2.50 5.71
N VAL A 57 -7.34 2.27 5.76
CA VAL A 57 -7.92 0.98 6.14
C VAL A 57 -8.52 0.28 4.92
N TYR A 58 -8.20 -0.99 4.75
CA TYR A 58 -8.62 -1.83 3.62
C TYR A 58 -9.35 -3.08 4.10
N PHE A 59 -10.33 -3.52 3.31
CA PHE A 59 -11.05 -4.79 3.47
C PHE A 59 -10.74 -5.77 2.35
N THR A 60 -9.88 -5.38 1.42
CA THR A 60 -9.34 -6.20 0.34
C THR A 60 -7.85 -5.93 0.23
N ASP A 61 -7.11 -6.83 -0.37
CA ASP A 61 -5.68 -6.67 -0.63
C ASP A 61 -5.37 -5.64 -1.72
N THR A 62 -6.37 -5.24 -2.49
CA THR A 62 -6.22 -4.27 -3.57
C THR A 62 -6.37 -2.85 -3.05
N VAL A 63 -5.28 -2.08 -3.10
CA VAL A 63 -5.26 -0.66 -2.76
C VAL A 63 -5.98 0.17 -3.82
N GLY A 64 -5.65 -0.09 -5.07
CA GLY A 64 -6.22 0.61 -6.20
C GLY A 64 -5.70 0.10 -7.53
N LYS A 65 -6.09 0.78 -8.60
CA LYS A 65 -5.60 0.49 -9.95
C LYS A 65 -5.31 1.78 -10.69
N TYR A 66 -4.34 1.73 -11.58
CA TYR A 66 -4.06 2.81 -12.51
C TYR A 66 -3.98 2.28 -13.95
N PHE A 67 -4.36 3.15 -14.88
CA PHE A 67 -4.27 2.85 -16.31
C PHE A 67 -2.81 2.72 -16.72
N LEU A 68 -2.45 1.61 -17.37
CA LEU A 68 -1.10 1.36 -17.85
C LEU A 68 -0.96 1.72 -19.33
N LYS A 69 -1.82 1.13 -20.19
CA LYS A 69 -1.81 1.29 -21.64
C LYS A 69 -3.06 0.67 -22.25
N ASN A 70 -3.28 0.89 -23.54
CA ASN A 70 -4.20 0.05 -24.30
C ASN A 70 -3.46 -1.17 -24.87
N ASP A 71 -4.15 -2.30 -24.95
CA ASP A 71 -3.68 -3.48 -25.66
C ASP A 71 -3.70 -3.29 -27.18
N ILE A 72 -3.32 -4.31 -27.92
CA ILE A 72 -3.30 -4.28 -29.41
C ILE A 72 -4.70 -4.16 -30.05
N TYR A 73 -5.76 -4.40 -29.26
CA TYR A 73 -7.16 -4.29 -29.68
C TYR A 73 -7.82 -2.99 -29.21
N GLY A 74 -7.07 -2.11 -28.52
CA GLY A 74 -7.57 -0.85 -27.99
C GLY A 74 -8.25 -0.94 -26.61
N ASN A 75 -8.25 -2.12 -25.96
CA ASN A 75 -8.82 -2.26 -24.62
C ASN A 75 -7.87 -1.71 -23.54
N PRO A 76 -8.39 -1.04 -22.50
CA PRO A 76 -7.56 -0.50 -21.44
C PRO A 76 -6.99 -1.61 -20.55
N VAL A 77 -5.67 -1.59 -20.37
CA VAL A 77 -4.94 -2.46 -19.43
C VAL A 77 -4.63 -1.67 -18.18
N TYR A 78 -5.00 -2.22 -17.02
CA TYR A 78 -4.75 -1.62 -15.71
C TYR A 78 -3.70 -2.41 -14.95
N ARG A 79 -2.91 -1.70 -14.18
CA ARG A 79 -2.05 -2.29 -13.14
C ARG A 79 -2.72 -2.07 -11.79
N TYR A 80 -2.70 -3.12 -10.97
CA TYR A 80 -3.24 -3.09 -9.62
C TYR A 80 -2.10 -2.93 -8.62
N GLU A 81 -2.30 -2.09 -7.62
CA GLU A 81 -1.45 -2.00 -6.45
C GLU A 81 -2.06 -2.89 -5.37
N LEU A 82 -1.27 -3.84 -4.88
CA LEU A 82 -1.68 -4.79 -3.87
C LEU A 82 -0.94 -4.54 -2.56
N LEU A 83 -1.61 -4.85 -1.46
CA LEU A 83 -0.98 -4.93 -0.15
C LEU A 83 -0.19 -6.23 -0.06
N ASP A 84 1.14 -6.13 0.06
CA ASP A 84 2.01 -7.29 0.19
C ASP A 84 2.32 -7.57 1.65
N LEU A 85 1.69 -8.60 2.21
CA LEU A 85 1.89 -9.05 3.59
C LEU A 85 3.22 -9.77 3.82
N ASN A 86 3.84 -10.28 2.76
CA ASN A 86 5.12 -10.97 2.82
C ASN A 86 6.32 -10.03 2.69
N TRP A 87 6.08 -8.74 2.45
CA TRP A 87 7.18 -7.80 2.26
C TRP A 87 7.93 -7.54 3.58
N GLU A 88 9.21 -7.88 3.61
CA GLU A 88 10.10 -7.69 4.74
C GLU A 88 11.45 -7.12 4.27
N PHE A 89 12.12 -6.33 5.13
CA PHE A 89 13.49 -5.85 4.85
C PHE A 89 14.55 -6.92 5.11
N SER A 90 14.18 -8.02 5.74
CA SER A 90 15.11 -9.06 6.13
C SER A 90 15.41 -10.00 4.97
N SER A 91 16.67 -10.25 4.70
CA SER A 91 17.12 -11.32 3.81
C SER A 91 16.82 -12.73 4.37
N ASN A 92 16.35 -12.81 5.61
CA ASN A 92 15.94 -14.04 6.27
C ASN A 92 14.41 -14.22 6.27
N ALA A 93 13.68 -13.43 5.47
CA ALA A 93 12.28 -13.70 5.20
C ALA A 93 12.15 -15.17 4.80
N SER A 94 11.28 -15.89 5.48
CA SER A 94 11.04 -17.31 5.17
C SER A 94 10.54 -17.40 3.72
N GLU A 95 11.37 -17.88 2.81
CA GLU A 95 11.05 -18.02 1.38
C GLU A 95 9.79 -18.89 1.15
N ASN A 96 9.34 -19.61 2.19
CA ASN A 96 8.23 -20.55 2.14
C ASN A 96 7.02 -20.11 2.97
N ARG A 97 6.95 -18.85 3.41
CA ARG A 97 5.80 -18.35 4.14
C ARG A 97 4.64 -18.11 3.20
N GLU A 98 3.55 -18.84 3.39
CA GLU A 98 2.29 -18.60 2.70
C GLU A 98 1.30 -17.95 3.67
N ILE A 99 0.52 -16.99 3.17
CA ILE A 99 -0.51 -16.30 3.93
C ILE A 99 -1.84 -16.46 3.19
N ASP A 100 -2.86 -16.90 3.91
CA ASP A 100 -4.23 -17.01 3.43
C ASP A 100 -5.16 -16.21 4.34
N TYR A 101 -6.16 -15.56 3.76
CA TYR A 101 -7.10 -14.71 4.50
C TYR A 101 -8.46 -14.62 3.83
N ASN A 102 -9.50 -14.48 4.64
CA ASN A 102 -10.85 -14.20 4.16
C ASN A 102 -11.23 -12.75 4.40
N PHE A 103 -11.78 -12.11 3.39
CA PHE A 103 -12.20 -10.71 3.48
C PHE A 103 -13.51 -10.54 4.26
N ILE A 104 -13.59 -9.45 5.01
CA ILE A 104 -14.85 -9.01 5.64
C ILE A 104 -15.76 -8.47 4.54
N THR A 105 -16.88 -9.13 4.29
CA THR A 105 -17.83 -8.74 3.24
C THR A 105 -19.05 -7.99 3.79
N ALA A 106 -19.54 -8.34 4.98
CA ALA A 106 -20.72 -7.73 5.58
C ALA A 106 -20.42 -6.33 6.16
N ASP A 107 -21.20 -5.32 5.78
CA ASP A 107 -20.97 -3.93 6.19
C ASP A 107 -21.08 -3.71 7.71
N GLY A 108 -21.96 -4.44 8.40
CA GLY A 108 -22.01 -4.40 9.87
C GLY A 108 -20.70 -4.86 10.52
N ARG A 109 -20.05 -5.89 9.98
CA ARG A 109 -18.76 -6.37 10.45
C ARG A 109 -17.63 -5.38 10.11
N LYS A 110 -17.66 -4.78 8.90
CA LYS A 110 -16.72 -3.71 8.52
C LYS A 110 -16.83 -2.52 9.48
N MET A 111 -18.05 -2.10 9.80
CA MET A 111 -18.26 -1.00 10.75
C MET A 111 -17.74 -1.30 12.16
N ASN A 112 -17.95 -2.53 12.67
CA ASN A 112 -17.39 -2.92 13.97
C ASN A 112 -15.86 -2.89 13.95
N SER A 113 -15.25 -3.44 12.91
CA SER A 113 -13.79 -3.42 12.73
C SER A 113 -13.25 -1.99 12.67
N LEU A 114 -13.91 -1.07 11.95
CA LEU A 114 -13.49 0.33 11.86
C LEU A 114 -13.61 1.07 13.20
N ARG A 115 -14.64 0.78 14.01
CA ARG A 115 -14.76 1.34 15.36
C ARG A 115 -13.63 0.87 16.27
N PHE A 116 -13.26 -0.41 16.18
CA PHE A 116 -12.11 -0.94 16.88
C PHE A 116 -10.81 -0.24 16.47
N VAL A 117 -10.58 -0.08 15.15
CA VAL A 117 -9.42 0.65 14.61
C VAL A 117 -9.42 2.09 15.11
N ARG A 118 -10.57 2.79 15.15
CA ARG A 118 -10.66 4.14 15.67
C ARG A 118 -10.17 4.19 17.12
N ASN A 119 -10.69 3.32 17.98
CA ASN A 119 -10.25 3.26 19.38
C ASN A 119 -8.75 2.98 19.51
N PHE A 120 -8.21 2.10 18.65
CA PHE A 120 -6.78 1.80 18.63
C PHE A 120 -5.96 3.04 18.26
N VAL A 121 -6.26 3.72 17.14
CA VAL A 121 -5.47 4.86 16.66
C VAL A 121 -5.60 6.09 17.55
N GLU A 122 -6.73 6.29 18.24
CA GLU A 122 -6.96 7.35 19.22
C GLU A 122 -6.07 7.18 20.44
N ASN A 123 -5.83 5.94 20.88
CA ASN A 123 -5.01 5.61 22.04
C ASN A 123 -3.54 5.30 21.67
N CYS A 124 -3.21 5.20 20.40
CA CYS A 124 -1.87 4.92 19.92
C CYS A 124 -1.09 6.22 19.70
N ALA A 125 0.17 6.26 20.18
CA ALA A 125 1.06 7.39 19.89
C ALA A 125 1.22 7.57 18.37
N GLN A 126 1.21 8.81 17.89
CA GLN A 126 1.24 9.13 16.45
C GLN A 126 2.40 8.45 15.72
N SER A 127 3.57 8.36 16.35
CA SER A 127 4.77 7.74 15.77
C SER A 127 4.68 6.21 15.62
N LEU A 128 3.70 5.57 16.29
CA LEU A 128 3.49 4.12 16.27
C LEU A 128 2.28 3.70 15.39
N ARG A 129 1.57 4.68 14.82
CA ARG A 129 0.43 4.37 13.94
C ARG A 129 0.91 3.75 12.63
N PRO A 130 0.29 2.65 12.18
CA PRO A 130 0.61 2.08 10.87
C PRO A 130 0.15 3.03 9.76
N LEU A 131 0.81 3.00 8.61
CA LEU A 131 0.38 3.75 7.43
C LEU A 131 -0.87 3.14 6.79
N SER A 132 -0.98 1.83 6.84
CA SER A 132 -2.13 1.10 6.30
C SER A 132 -2.49 -0.11 7.17
N MET A 133 -3.75 -0.51 7.12
CA MET A 133 -4.29 -1.66 7.82
C MET A 133 -5.17 -2.49 6.89
N LEU A 134 -4.94 -3.81 6.86
CA LEU A 134 -5.83 -4.76 6.22
C LEU A 134 -6.64 -5.49 7.29
N LEU A 135 -7.97 -5.41 7.21
CA LEU A 135 -8.88 -6.07 8.15
C LEU A 135 -9.54 -7.27 7.48
N THR A 136 -9.41 -8.44 8.12
CA THR A 136 -9.88 -9.71 7.57
C THR A 136 -10.75 -10.46 8.58
N ASP A 137 -11.60 -11.36 8.08
CA ASP A 137 -12.39 -12.27 8.91
C ASP A 137 -11.54 -13.41 9.48
N SER A 138 -10.51 -13.83 8.74
CA SER A 138 -9.53 -14.80 9.22
C SER A 138 -8.17 -14.54 8.58
N LEU A 139 -7.12 -14.89 9.32
CA LEU A 139 -5.74 -14.76 8.90
C LEU A 139 -5.01 -16.05 9.25
N LEU A 140 -4.49 -16.73 8.23
CA LEU A 140 -3.80 -18.02 8.35
C LEU A 140 -2.39 -17.87 7.79
N VAL A 141 -1.43 -18.51 8.43
CA VAL A 141 -0.04 -18.51 8.00
C VAL A 141 0.49 -19.95 7.98
N LEU A 142 1.14 -20.31 6.91
CA LEU A 142 1.92 -21.53 6.77
C LEU A 142 3.40 -21.14 6.76
N GLU A 143 4.09 -21.37 7.88
CA GLU A 143 5.53 -21.11 8.00
C GLU A 143 6.34 -22.41 7.84
N ASP A 144 5.75 -23.54 8.27
CA ASP A 144 6.34 -24.87 8.20
C ASP A 144 5.28 -25.88 7.78
N ALA A 145 5.50 -26.54 6.66
CA ALA A 145 4.57 -27.55 6.13
C ALA A 145 4.33 -28.73 7.09
N SER A 146 5.26 -29.01 8.00
CA SER A 146 5.11 -30.08 9.00
C SER A 146 4.11 -29.71 10.11
N VAL A 147 3.93 -28.42 10.37
CA VAL A 147 3.02 -27.87 11.38
C VAL A 147 1.65 -27.57 10.79
N GLY A 148 1.60 -27.24 9.49
CA GLY A 148 0.38 -26.86 8.79
C GLY A 148 -0.03 -25.39 9.04
N TRP A 149 -1.21 -25.04 8.55
CA TRP A 149 -1.77 -23.69 8.65
C TRP A 149 -2.07 -23.31 10.10
N GLN A 150 -1.54 -22.15 10.51
CA GLN A 150 -1.74 -21.58 11.83
C GLN A 150 -2.58 -20.30 11.74
N ARG A 151 -3.58 -20.18 12.61
CA ARG A 151 -4.35 -18.95 12.75
C ARG A 151 -3.52 -17.90 13.46
N LYS A 152 -3.49 -16.69 12.91
CA LYS A 152 -2.84 -15.53 13.50
C LYS A 152 -3.89 -14.41 13.72
N THR A 153 -3.74 -13.66 14.78
CA THR A 153 -4.55 -12.46 15.03
C THR A 153 -4.02 -11.26 14.28
N GLU A 154 -2.71 -11.22 14.07
CA GLU A 154 -2.05 -10.10 13.41
C GLU A 154 -0.79 -10.53 12.65
N ILE A 155 -0.51 -9.81 11.58
CA ILE A 155 0.76 -9.83 10.85
C ILE A 155 1.16 -8.38 10.64
N HIS A 156 2.41 -8.07 10.94
CA HIS A 156 2.92 -6.73 10.66
C HIS A 156 4.14 -6.79 9.75
N ASN A 157 4.23 -5.78 8.89
CA ASN A 157 5.45 -5.44 8.21
C ASN A 157 5.75 -3.95 8.40
N PHE A 158 6.77 -3.43 7.71
CA PHE A 158 7.22 -2.05 7.88
C PHE A 158 6.14 -0.97 7.62
N ARG A 159 5.15 -1.27 6.77
CA ARG A 159 4.17 -0.26 6.31
C ARG A 159 2.76 -0.51 6.76
N MET A 160 2.46 -1.76 7.12
CA MET A 160 1.08 -2.15 7.34
C MET A 160 0.94 -3.18 8.46
N ILE A 161 -0.26 -3.23 9.01
CA ILE A 161 -0.72 -4.28 9.90
C ILE A 161 -1.91 -4.97 9.24
N ALA A 162 -1.88 -6.30 9.15
CA ALA A 162 -3.07 -7.10 8.87
C ALA A 162 -3.62 -7.64 10.18
N TRP A 163 -4.93 -7.45 10.42
CA TRP A 163 -5.64 -7.98 11.57
C TRP A 163 -6.74 -8.93 11.16
N GLY A 164 -6.67 -10.16 11.68
CA GLY A 164 -7.72 -11.15 11.58
C GLY A 164 -8.75 -11.01 12.72
N GLU A 165 -10.02 -11.35 12.43
CA GLU A 165 -11.10 -11.48 13.43
C GLU A 165 -11.48 -10.20 14.20
N VAL A 166 -11.04 -9.04 13.73
CA VAL A 166 -11.28 -7.75 14.42
C VAL A 166 -12.77 -7.42 14.51
N ALA A 167 -13.57 -7.89 13.55
CA ALA A 167 -15.01 -7.67 13.54
C ALA A 167 -15.76 -8.30 14.74
N ASP A 168 -15.14 -9.28 15.39
CA ASP A 168 -15.68 -10.00 16.53
C ASP A 168 -15.21 -9.43 17.88
N LEU A 169 -14.26 -8.49 17.83
CA LEU A 169 -13.81 -7.75 19.00
C LEU A 169 -14.83 -6.64 19.31
N THR A 170 -15.30 -6.61 20.52
CA THR A 170 -16.15 -5.50 21.01
C THR A 170 -15.30 -4.28 21.29
N ALA A 171 -15.72 -3.14 20.73
CA ALA A 171 -15.08 -1.85 20.99
C ALA A 171 -15.41 -1.34 22.41
#